data_16d607b3151a1239a8a1799ab382f64c
#
_entry.id   16d607b3151a1239a8a1799ab382f64c
#
_cell.length_a   1.000
_cell.length_b   1.000
_cell.length_c   1.000
_cell.angle_alpha   90.00
_cell.angle_beta   90.00
_cell.angle_gamma   90.00
#
_symmetry.space_group_name_H-M   'P 1'
#
loop_
_entity.id
_entity.type
_entity.pdbx_description
1 polymer ?
#
loop_
_entity_poly.entity_id
_entity_poly.type
_entity_poly.pdbx_seq_one_letter_code
_entity_poly.pdbx_strand_id
1 'polypeptide(L)'
;MQGIIFDVQRWSLHDGPGIRSNIFLKGCPLSCLWCSNPESQDKNKELAFFKDKCIGCLCCIKDCHYGAITQGEEERIIDYKICREHCYSEKEHAFSCVKECYAEALKIMGRTTSVEQVMEEVLCDEEIYKKSGGGITVTGGEPFSQPEFLYEILKATKEKRIHTAIESCLFAKWEVIEKCLPFVNFIFMDFKLLDEAEHKKYTGVSNQLILENMKKLSDYKKNHEIDIVVRTPIIPKVNDDVETIHKICDWIVENLPEIREYQLLPYHRLGRGKYANIGKKYEMTELEVPSESKMKELEKQIERHGLIIAKY
;
A
#
# COMPACT_ATOMS: atom_id res chain seq x y z
N MET A 1 0.03 -7.16 -21.11
CA MET A 1 0.64 -7.49 -19.78
C MET A 1 -0.47 -7.64 -18.75
N GLN A 2 -0.34 -8.59 -17.81
CA GLN A 2 -1.32 -8.77 -16.73
C GLN A 2 -0.65 -8.64 -15.35
N GLY A 3 -1.41 -8.18 -14.38
CA GLY A 3 -1.02 -8.09 -12.97
C GLY A 3 -2.21 -8.35 -12.04
N ILE A 4 -1.98 -8.30 -10.75
CA ILE A 4 -3.01 -8.47 -9.73
C ILE A 4 -3.16 -7.17 -8.96
N ILE A 5 -4.35 -6.58 -9.00
CA ILE A 5 -4.73 -5.42 -8.21
C ILE A 5 -5.81 -5.86 -7.20
N PHE A 6 -5.93 -5.16 -6.08
CA PHE A 6 -7.05 -5.46 -5.17
C PHE A 6 -8.12 -4.37 -5.21
N ASP A 7 -7.79 -3.15 -5.64
CA ASP A 7 -8.76 -2.07 -5.76
C ASP A 7 -8.31 -1.00 -6.76
N VAL A 8 -9.27 -0.21 -7.25
CA VAL A 8 -9.07 1.08 -7.91
C VAL A 8 -9.97 2.09 -7.21
N GLN A 9 -9.36 2.97 -6.43
CA GLN A 9 -10.08 4.02 -5.71
C GLN A 9 -10.05 5.30 -6.54
N ARG A 10 -11.21 5.74 -7.01
CA ARG A 10 -11.35 6.98 -7.77
C ARG A 10 -11.55 8.18 -6.83
N TRP A 11 -11.18 9.38 -7.32
CA TRP A 11 -11.42 10.67 -6.68
C TRP A 11 -10.70 10.86 -5.33
N SER A 12 -9.51 10.31 -5.19
CA SER A 12 -8.68 10.59 -4.03
C SER A 12 -8.13 12.02 -4.06
N LEU A 13 -8.06 12.63 -2.86
CA LEU A 13 -7.59 14.00 -2.65
C LEU A 13 -6.26 14.08 -1.88
N HIS A 14 -5.76 12.95 -1.37
CA HIS A 14 -4.63 12.91 -0.43
C HIS A 14 -3.44 12.07 -0.91
N ASP A 15 -3.48 11.63 -2.17
CA ASP A 15 -2.48 10.73 -2.72
C ASP A 15 -1.67 11.37 -3.86
N GLY A 16 -1.42 12.68 -3.72
CA GLY A 16 -0.63 13.51 -4.62
C GLY A 16 -1.37 14.74 -5.13
N PRO A 17 -0.78 15.48 -6.09
CA PRO A 17 -1.37 16.69 -6.63
C PRO A 17 -2.71 16.45 -7.32
N GLY A 18 -3.68 17.32 -7.09
CA GLY A 18 -5.00 17.28 -7.73
C GLY A 18 -5.86 16.09 -7.33
N ILE A 19 -6.91 15.83 -8.11
CA ILE A 19 -7.80 14.68 -7.91
C ILE A 19 -7.24 13.47 -8.65
N ARG A 20 -7.19 12.30 -7.97
CA ARG A 20 -6.46 11.14 -8.48
C ARG A 20 -7.30 9.86 -8.43
N SER A 21 -6.92 8.91 -9.29
CA SER A 21 -7.35 7.51 -9.13
C SER A 21 -6.16 6.68 -8.65
N ASN A 22 -6.37 5.99 -7.52
CA ASN A 22 -5.36 5.13 -6.92
C ASN A 22 -5.53 3.71 -7.43
N ILE A 23 -4.45 3.12 -7.94
CA ILE A 23 -4.39 1.74 -8.39
C ILE A 23 -3.63 0.95 -7.34
N PHE A 24 -4.33 0.07 -6.62
CA PHE A 24 -3.76 -0.70 -5.52
C PHE A 24 -3.27 -2.07 -6.00
N LEU A 25 -1.95 -2.23 -6.14
CA LEU A 25 -1.35 -3.51 -6.52
C LEU A 25 -1.27 -4.47 -5.34
N LYS A 26 -1.34 -5.78 -5.62
CA LYS A 26 -1.07 -6.83 -4.63
C LYS A 26 0.40 -7.21 -4.62
N GLY A 27 0.86 -7.66 -3.46
CA GLY A 27 2.23 -8.04 -3.17
C GLY A 27 2.98 -6.92 -2.44
N CYS A 28 3.46 -7.24 -1.24
CA CYS A 28 4.35 -6.37 -0.49
C CYS A 28 5.45 -7.24 0.16
N PRO A 29 6.72 -6.90 0.00
CA PRO A 29 7.80 -7.60 0.70
C PRO A 29 7.83 -7.29 2.19
N LEU A 30 7.16 -6.22 2.61
CA LEU A 30 7.02 -5.84 4.01
C LEU A 30 5.74 -6.44 4.62
N SER A 31 5.80 -6.69 5.92
CA SER A 31 4.69 -7.14 6.76
C SER A 31 4.49 -6.20 7.96
N CYS A 32 4.40 -4.91 7.70
CA CYS A 32 4.26 -3.89 8.74
C CYS A 32 3.13 -4.22 9.70
N LEU A 33 3.38 -4.21 11.01
CA LEU A 33 2.39 -4.58 12.03
C LEU A 33 1.19 -3.61 12.08
N TRP A 34 1.37 -2.38 11.57
CA TRP A 34 0.33 -1.34 11.48
C TRP A 34 -0.30 -1.22 10.08
N CYS A 35 -0.06 -2.16 9.17
CA CYS A 35 -0.48 -2.03 7.78
C CYS A 35 -1.99 -1.74 7.66
N SER A 36 -2.34 -0.71 6.90
CA SER A 36 -3.74 -0.34 6.64
C SER A 36 -4.42 -1.21 5.58
N ASN A 37 -3.60 -1.87 4.74
CA ASN A 37 -4.06 -2.70 3.63
C ASN A 37 -3.45 -4.11 3.71
N PRO A 38 -3.76 -4.91 4.77
CA PRO A 38 -3.19 -6.25 4.94
C PRO A 38 -3.54 -7.20 3.79
N GLU A 39 -4.63 -6.93 3.07
CA GLU A 39 -5.06 -7.62 1.85
C GLU A 39 -4.15 -7.38 0.65
N SER A 40 -3.26 -6.41 0.73
CA SER A 40 -2.25 -6.16 -0.30
C SER A 40 -0.96 -6.95 -0.11
N GLN A 41 -0.72 -7.50 1.09
CA GLN A 41 0.57 -8.13 1.43
C GLN A 41 0.85 -9.40 0.62
N ASP A 42 -0.14 -10.30 0.50
CA ASP A 42 0.02 -11.49 -0.34
C ASP A 42 -0.02 -11.09 -1.83
N LYS A 43 0.88 -11.67 -2.61
CA LYS A 43 0.93 -11.43 -4.06
C LYS A 43 -0.21 -12.12 -4.83
N ASN A 44 -0.83 -13.12 -4.22
CA ASN A 44 -1.91 -13.89 -4.83
C ASN A 44 -3.28 -13.35 -4.42
N LYS A 45 -4.32 -13.80 -5.10
CA LYS A 45 -5.70 -13.58 -4.65
C LYS A 45 -5.94 -14.31 -3.33
N GLU A 46 -6.69 -13.69 -2.42
CA GLU A 46 -6.99 -14.22 -1.09
C GLU A 46 -8.49 -14.29 -0.86
N LEU A 47 -8.92 -15.22 -0.01
CA LEU A 47 -10.29 -15.25 0.49
C LEU A 47 -10.45 -14.27 1.65
N ALA A 48 -11.50 -13.44 1.59
CA ALA A 48 -11.95 -12.64 2.72
C ALA A 48 -13.35 -13.07 3.16
N PHE A 49 -13.58 -13.09 4.46
CA PHE A 49 -14.87 -13.39 5.08
C PHE A 49 -15.37 -12.22 5.91
N PHE A 50 -16.50 -11.67 5.51
CA PHE A 50 -17.20 -10.56 6.19
C PHE A 50 -18.30 -11.14 7.06
N LYS A 51 -18.00 -11.37 8.33
CA LYS A 51 -18.92 -11.99 9.30
C LYS A 51 -20.28 -11.32 9.34
N ASP A 52 -20.29 -9.97 9.36
CA ASP A 52 -21.51 -9.16 9.48
C ASP A 52 -22.48 -9.32 8.30
N LYS A 53 -21.99 -9.81 7.14
CA LYS A 53 -22.79 -10.10 5.96
C LYS A 53 -23.30 -11.53 5.91
N CYS A 54 -22.79 -12.41 6.76
CA CYS A 54 -23.10 -13.84 6.70
C CYS A 54 -24.51 -14.13 7.22
N ILE A 55 -25.37 -14.68 6.36
CA ILE A 55 -26.74 -15.08 6.69
C ILE A 55 -26.87 -16.54 7.18
N GLY A 56 -25.78 -17.27 7.34
CA GLY A 56 -25.78 -18.62 7.87
C GLY A 56 -26.31 -19.72 6.93
N CYS A 57 -26.38 -19.49 5.62
CA CYS A 57 -26.99 -20.42 4.64
C CYS A 57 -26.23 -21.74 4.42
N LEU A 58 -24.99 -21.88 4.87
CA LEU A 58 -24.14 -23.08 4.78
C LEU A 58 -23.69 -23.46 3.35
N CYS A 59 -24.09 -22.75 2.31
CA CYS A 59 -23.70 -23.06 0.93
C CYS A 59 -22.19 -23.17 0.76
N CYS A 60 -21.43 -22.22 1.34
CA CYS A 60 -19.98 -22.21 1.24
C CYS A 60 -19.28 -23.47 1.80
N ILE A 61 -19.89 -24.16 2.76
CA ILE A 61 -19.34 -25.43 3.30
C ILE A 61 -19.50 -26.53 2.25
N LYS A 62 -20.68 -26.62 1.61
CA LYS A 62 -20.95 -27.61 0.58
C LYS A 62 -20.09 -27.42 -0.66
N ASP A 63 -19.85 -26.14 -1.02
CA ASP A 63 -19.14 -25.76 -2.25
C ASP A 63 -17.63 -25.61 -2.04
N CYS A 64 -17.15 -25.74 -0.79
CA CYS A 64 -15.71 -25.75 -0.53
C CYS A 64 -15.09 -27.10 -0.93
N HIS A 65 -14.59 -27.18 -2.15
CA HIS A 65 -14.02 -28.39 -2.71
C HIS A 65 -12.87 -29.00 -1.88
N TYR A 66 -12.17 -28.14 -1.13
CA TYR A 66 -11.01 -28.54 -0.32
C TYR A 66 -11.32 -28.71 1.18
N GLY A 67 -12.57 -28.56 1.58
CA GLY A 67 -12.98 -28.74 2.98
C GLY A 67 -12.42 -27.70 3.94
N ALA A 68 -11.99 -26.54 3.43
CA ALA A 68 -11.41 -25.47 4.24
C ALA A 68 -12.44 -24.72 5.10
N ILE A 69 -13.74 -24.88 4.83
CA ILE A 69 -14.80 -24.16 5.53
C ILE A 69 -15.65 -25.17 6.30
N THR A 70 -15.76 -24.97 7.61
CA THR A 70 -16.57 -25.79 8.50
C THR A 70 -17.53 -24.94 9.31
N GLN A 71 -18.52 -25.55 9.90
CA GLN A 71 -19.45 -24.89 10.82
C GLN A 71 -18.86 -24.92 12.22
N GLY A 72 -18.66 -23.76 12.83
CA GLY A 72 -18.45 -23.62 14.25
C GLY A 72 -19.77 -23.45 15.02
N GLU A 73 -19.70 -23.26 16.33
CA GLU A 73 -20.86 -23.07 17.19
C GLU A 73 -21.63 -21.78 16.85
N GLU A 74 -20.93 -20.66 16.69
CA GLU A 74 -21.53 -19.34 16.42
C GLU A 74 -21.29 -18.84 14.98
N GLU A 75 -20.21 -19.27 14.33
CA GLU A 75 -19.81 -18.75 13.04
C GLU A 75 -19.11 -19.79 12.16
N ARG A 76 -18.84 -19.44 10.91
CA ARG A 76 -17.99 -20.22 10.02
C ARG A 76 -16.56 -20.22 10.51
N ILE A 77 -15.95 -21.38 10.52
CA ILE A 77 -14.51 -21.54 10.71
C ILE A 77 -13.89 -21.74 9.34
N ILE A 78 -12.90 -20.92 9.02
CA ILE A 78 -12.17 -21.00 7.74
C ILE A 78 -10.72 -21.34 8.05
N ASP A 79 -10.25 -22.47 7.52
CA ASP A 79 -8.83 -22.80 7.52
C ASP A 79 -8.14 -22.09 6.35
N TYR A 80 -7.62 -20.91 6.62
CA TYR A 80 -6.90 -20.11 5.62
C TYR A 80 -5.59 -20.76 5.14
N LYS A 81 -5.06 -21.76 5.89
CA LYS A 81 -3.88 -22.52 5.44
C LYS A 81 -4.25 -23.40 4.23
N ILE A 82 -5.39 -24.12 4.33
CA ILE A 82 -5.91 -24.90 3.22
C ILE A 82 -6.27 -23.98 2.04
N CYS A 83 -6.92 -22.84 2.29
CA CYS A 83 -7.21 -21.85 1.24
C CYS A 83 -5.93 -21.40 0.52
N ARG A 84 -4.87 -21.09 1.27
CA ARG A 84 -3.58 -20.64 0.71
C ARG A 84 -2.92 -21.74 -0.14
N GLU A 85 -2.98 -22.98 0.30
CA GLU A 85 -2.36 -24.10 -0.40
C GLU A 85 -3.06 -24.43 -1.72
N HIS A 86 -4.37 -24.29 -1.79
CA HIS A 86 -5.17 -24.71 -2.94
C HIS A 86 -5.76 -23.55 -3.73
N CYS A 87 -6.44 -22.61 -3.08
CA CYS A 87 -7.16 -21.55 -3.78
C CYS A 87 -6.26 -20.39 -4.21
N TYR A 88 -5.28 -19.99 -3.37
CA TYR A 88 -4.43 -18.85 -3.70
C TYR A 88 -3.46 -19.13 -4.87
N SER A 89 -3.21 -20.41 -5.15
CA SER A 89 -2.49 -20.85 -6.35
C SER A 89 -3.38 -21.06 -7.58
N GLU A 90 -4.66 -20.68 -7.49
CA GLU A 90 -5.66 -20.77 -8.57
C GLU A 90 -5.81 -22.17 -9.18
N LYS A 91 -5.68 -23.21 -8.36
CA LYS A 91 -5.96 -24.60 -8.77
C LYS A 91 -7.43 -24.76 -9.18
N GLU A 92 -7.74 -25.86 -9.84
CA GLU A 92 -9.09 -26.22 -10.20
C GLU A 92 -10.05 -26.10 -8.99
N HIS A 93 -11.26 -25.58 -9.20
CA HIS A 93 -12.24 -25.25 -8.18
C HIS A 93 -11.82 -24.19 -7.13
N ALA A 94 -10.74 -23.42 -7.39
CA ALA A 94 -10.35 -22.34 -6.52
C ALA A 94 -11.50 -21.34 -6.30
N PHE A 95 -11.72 -20.97 -5.03
CA PHE A 95 -12.77 -20.03 -4.62
C PHE A 95 -14.20 -20.39 -5.01
N SER A 96 -14.53 -21.67 -5.25
CA SER A 96 -15.91 -22.12 -5.54
C SER A 96 -16.91 -21.64 -4.48
N CYS A 97 -16.50 -21.60 -3.21
CA CYS A 97 -17.32 -21.11 -2.09
C CYS A 97 -17.78 -19.64 -2.23
N VAL A 98 -17.05 -18.81 -3.00
CA VAL A 98 -17.41 -17.39 -3.23
C VAL A 98 -18.56 -17.28 -4.23
N LYS A 99 -18.58 -18.12 -5.27
CA LYS A 99 -19.60 -18.08 -6.33
C LYS A 99 -21.01 -18.31 -5.78
N GLU A 100 -21.15 -19.15 -4.77
CA GLU A 100 -22.43 -19.50 -4.14
C GLU A 100 -22.74 -18.65 -2.89
N CYS A 101 -21.96 -17.61 -2.63
CA CYS A 101 -22.20 -16.72 -1.50
C CYS A 101 -23.07 -15.52 -1.89
N TYR A 102 -24.37 -15.72 -2.02
CA TYR A 102 -25.35 -14.67 -2.42
C TYR A 102 -25.39 -13.46 -1.46
N ALA A 103 -25.00 -13.66 -0.20
CA ALA A 103 -24.88 -12.57 0.78
C ALA A 103 -23.58 -11.74 0.61
N GLU A 104 -22.72 -12.12 -0.32
CA GLU A 104 -21.39 -11.53 -0.51
C GLU A 104 -20.55 -11.45 0.77
N ALA A 105 -20.78 -12.38 1.70
CA ALA A 105 -19.98 -12.53 2.91
C ALA A 105 -18.60 -13.11 2.63
N LEU A 106 -18.44 -13.89 1.57
CA LEU A 106 -17.15 -14.35 1.05
C LEU A 106 -16.80 -13.54 -0.21
N LYS A 107 -15.58 -13.02 -0.25
CA LYS A 107 -15.07 -12.28 -1.41
C LYS A 107 -13.64 -12.70 -1.72
N ILE A 108 -13.27 -12.58 -2.97
CA ILE A 108 -11.88 -12.71 -3.41
C ILE A 108 -11.24 -11.33 -3.33
N MET A 109 -10.19 -11.19 -2.52
CA MET A 109 -9.36 -9.99 -2.47
C MET A 109 -8.27 -10.09 -3.53
N GLY A 110 -8.39 -9.23 -4.52
CA GLY A 110 -7.54 -9.23 -5.69
C GLY A 110 -8.20 -9.78 -6.95
N ARG A 111 -7.90 -9.16 -8.07
CA ARG A 111 -8.32 -9.58 -9.41
C ARG A 111 -7.15 -9.52 -10.37
N THR A 112 -7.03 -10.51 -11.23
CA THR A 112 -6.13 -10.44 -12.38
C THR A 112 -6.72 -9.47 -13.38
N THR A 113 -5.92 -8.54 -13.87
CA THR A 113 -6.36 -7.52 -14.83
C THR A 113 -5.23 -7.22 -15.83
N SER A 114 -5.58 -6.76 -17.00
CA SER A 114 -4.59 -6.28 -17.98
C SER A 114 -4.35 -4.77 -17.83
N VAL A 115 -3.26 -4.28 -18.39
CA VAL A 115 -2.96 -2.83 -18.46
C VAL A 115 -4.08 -2.08 -19.15
N GLU A 116 -4.62 -2.64 -20.24
CA GLU A 116 -5.70 -2.06 -21.01
C GLU A 116 -6.96 -1.88 -20.16
N GLN A 117 -7.33 -2.91 -19.36
CA GLN A 117 -8.48 -2.85 -18.46
C GLN A 117 -8.30 -1.81 -17.36
N VAL A 118 -7.09 -1.72 -16.77
CA VAL A 118 -6.78 -0.67 -15.77
C VAL A 118 -6.89 0.71 -16.41
N MET A 119 -6.35 0.89 -17.62
CA MET A 119 -6.43 2.17 -18.33
C MET A 119 -7.86 2.54 -18.69
N GLU A 120 -8.71 1.62 -19.13
CA GLU A 120 -10.14 1.87 -19.35
C GLU A 120 -10.82 2.39 -18.08
N GLU A 121 -10.52 1.80 -16.93
CA GLU A 121 -11.11 2.18 -15.64
C GLU A 121 -10.67 3.59 -15.18
N VAL A 122 -9.37 3.91 -15.27
CA VAL A 122 -8.86 5.21 -14.82
C VAL A 122 -9.13 6.35 -15.81
N LEU A 123 -9.20 6.06 -17.12
CA LEU A 123 -9.49 7.06 -18.14
C LEU A 123 -10.93 7.61 -18.08
N CYS A 124 -11.83 6.96 -17.34
CA CYS A 124 -13.15 7.51 -17.05
C CYS A 124 -13.08 8.89 -16.35
N ASP A 125 -11.94 9.19 -15.67
CA ASP A 125 -11.74 10.45 -14.93
C ASP A 125 -10.77 11.42 -15.64
N GLU A 126 -10.40 11.19 -16.90
CA GLU A 126 -9.41 11.99 -17.61
C GLU A 126 -9.69 13.50 -17.57
N GLU A 127 -10.96 13.91 -17.73
CA GLU A 127 -11.36 15.31 -17.67
C GLU A 127 -11.21 15.92 -16.26
N ILE A 128 -11.34 15.09 -15.21
CA ILE A 128 -11.13 15.52 -13.82
C ILE A 128 -9.64 15.75 -13.60
N TYR A 129 -8.79 14.86 -14.10
CA TYR A 129 -7.34 15.02 -14.01
C TYR A 129 -6.86 16.30 -14.68
N LYS A 130 -7.32 16.56 -15.92
CA LYS A 130 -6.97 17.78 -16.66
C LYS A 130 -7.35 19.06 -15.91
N LYS A 131 -8.53 19.08 -15.28
CA LYS A 131 -9.03 20.26 -14.56
C LYS A 131 -8.37 20.48 -13.20
N SER A 132 -7.98 19.41 -12.52
CA SER A 132 -7.41 19.47 -11.16
C SER A 132 -5.88 19.48 -11.14
N GLY A 133 -5.21 19.18 -12.26
CA GLY A 133 -3.79 18.87 -12.28
C GLY A 133 -3.45 17.51 -11.65
N GLY A 134 -4.47 16.65 -11.52
CA GLY A 134 -4.35 15.30 -10.95
C GLY A 134 -3.93 14.23 -11.95
N GLY A 135 -4.23 12.98 -11.63
CA GLY A 135 -3.86 11.84 -12.46
C GLY A 135 -4.03 10.51 -11.77
N ILE A 136 -3.09 9.61 -11.94
CA ILE A 136 -3.10 8.33 -11.23
C ILE A 136 -2.01 8.27 -10.15
N THR A 137 -2.27 7.48 -9.10
CA THR A 137 -1.25 7.04 -8.14
C THR A 137 -1.24 5.52 -8.09
N VAL A 138 -0.08 4.93 -8.34
CA VAL A 138 0.09 3.49 -8.18
C VAL A 138 0.64 3.22 -6.78
N THR A 139 -0.09 2.43 -6.01
CA THR A 139 0.15 2.12 -4.60
C THR A 139 -0.30 0.70 -4.27
N GLY A 140 -0.69 0.42 -3.02
CA GLY A 140 -1.32 -0.83 -2.59
C GLY A 140 -0.49 -1.60 -1.60
N GLY A 141 0.21 -2.65 -2.05
CA GLY A 141 1.32 -3.28 -1.35
C GLY A 141 2.60 -2.48 -1.60
N GLU A 142 3.53 -3.07 -2.32
CA GLU A 142 4.68 -2.36 -2.88
C GLU A 142 4.57 -2.43 -4.41
N PRO A 143 4.39 -1.30 -5.11
CA PRO A 143 4.20 -1.31 -6.56
C PRO A 143 5.30 -2.02 -7.33
N PHE A 144 6.55 -1.89 -6.88
CA PHE A 144 7.70 -2.57 -7.47
C PHE A 144 7.72 -4.09 -7.26
N SER A 145 6.75 -4.65 -6.52
CA SER A 145 6.57 -6.12 -6.44
C SER A 145 6.00 -6.72 -7.73
N GLN A 146 5.41 -5.90 -8.60
CA GLN A 146 4.93 -6.28 -9.94
C GLN A 146 5.59 -5.39 -11.01
N PRO A 147 6.92 -5.47 -11.21
CA PRO A 147 7.70 -4.46 -11.90
C PRO A 147 7.31 -4.25 -13.37
N GLU A 148 7.05 -5.32 -14.12
CA GLU A 148 6.67 -5.21 -15.52
C GLU A 148 5.27 -4.64 -15.69
N PHE A 149 4.34 -5.03 -14.83
CA PHE A 149 2.98 -4.52 -14.85
C PHE A 149 2.94 -3.04 -14.45
N LEU A 150 3.67 -2.64 -13.40
CA LEU A 150 3.85 -1.24 -13.01
C LEU A 150 4.42 -0.42 -14.16
N TYR A 151 5.51 -0.88 -14.77
CA TYR A 151 6.16 -0.19 -15.88
C TYR A 151 5.18 0.09 -17.03
N GLU A 152 4.41 -0.92 -17.46
CA GLU A 152 3.46 -0.76 -18.55
C GLU A 152 2.28 0.17 -18.20
N ILE A 153 1.80 0.15 -16.96
CA ILE A 153 0.77 1.11 -16.49
C ILE A 153 1.32 2.54 -16.56
N LEU A 154 2.51 2.78 -15.99
CA LEU A 154 3.11 4.12 -15.98
C LEU A 154 3.37 4.64 -17.39
N LYS A 155 3.90 3.78 -18.27
CA LYS A 155 4.14 4.09 -19.67
C LYS A 155 2.84 4.46 -20.41
N ALA A 156 1.81 3.62 -20.31
CA ALA A 156 0.52 3.85 -20.96
C ALA A 156 -0.13 5.16 -20.45
N THR A 157 0.00 5.45 -19.15
CA THR A 157 -0.51 6.69 -18.56
C THR A 157 0.25 7.92 -19.06
N LYS A 158 1.57 7.84 -19.16
CA LYS A 158 2.41 8.92 -19.70
C LYS A 158 2.12 9.21 -21.16
N GLU A 159 1.87 8.17 -21.97
CA GLU A 159 1.45 8.31 -23.39
C GLU A 159 0.12 9.07 -23.53
N LYS A 160 -0.77 8.99 -22.55
CA LYS A 160 -2.00 9.79 -22.45
C LYS A 160 -1.78 11.20 -21.85
N ARG A 161 -0.54 11.57 -21.50
CA ARG A 161 -0.18 12.84 -20.86
C ARG A 161 -0.92 13.07 -19.52
N ILE A 162 -1.20 11.99 -18.80
CA ILE A 162 -1.78 12.02 -17.47
C ILE A 162 -0.64 12.04 -16.46
N HIS A 163 -0.76 12.85 -15.42
CA HIS A 163 0.21 12.94 -14.33
C HIS A 163 0.26 11.62 -13.55
N THR A 164 1.46 11.09 -13.33
CA THR A 164 1.72 9.82 -12.68
C THR A 164 2.37 10.01 -11.32
N ALA A 165 1.88 9.32 -10.31
CA ALA A 165 2.51 9.23 -9.01
C ALA A 165 2.69 7.77 -8.58
N ILE A 166 3.67 7.54 -7.71
CA ILE A 166 3.90 6.26 -7.03
C ILE A 166 3.97 6.52 -5.53
N GLU A 167 3.40 5.63 -4.74
CA GLU A 167 3.62 5.54 -3.30
C GLU A 167 4.35 4.23 -3.01
N SER A 168 5.57 4.31 -2.48
CA SER A 168 6.48 3.16 -2.37
C SER A 168 7.41 3.28 -1.16
N CYS A 169 7.72 2.12 -0.57
CA CYS A 169 8.82 2.01 0.39
C CYS A 169 10.18 1.79 -0.27
N LEU A 170 10.26 1.71 -1.59
CA LEU A 170 11.48 1.49 -2.38
C LEU A 170 12.22 0.17 -2.08
N PHE A 171 11.54 -0.84 -1.53
CA PHE A 171 12.16 -2.15 -1.28
C PHE A 171 12.17 -2.99 -2.56
N ALA A 172 13.00 -2.60 -3.51
CA ALA A 172 13.20 -3.27 -4.79
C ALA A 172 14.65 -3.08 -5.28
N LYS A 173 15.08 -3.84 -6.28
CA LYS A 173 16.36 -3.59 -6.93
C LYS A 173 16.33 -2.23 -7.63
N TRP A 174 17.44 -1.49 -7.56
CA TRP A 174 17.50 -0.14 -8.13
C TRP A 174 17.18 -0.12 -9.63
N GLU A 175 17.66 -1.09 -10.38
CA GLU A 175 17.44 -1.17 -11.83
C GLU A 175 15.96 -1.26 -12.20
N VAL A 176 15.14 -1.84 -11.32
CA VAL A 176 13.69 -1.92 -11.46
C VAL A 176 13.04 -0.54 -11.21
N ILE A 177 13.49 0.14 -10.17
CA ILE A 177 13.02 1.49 -9.83
C ILE A 177 13.39 2.44 -10.95
N GLU A 178 14.68 2.52 -11.30
CA GLU A 178 15.23 3.44 -12.29
C GLU A 178 14.55 3.29 -13.66
N LYS A 179 14.23 2.07 -14.09
CA LYS A 179 13.48 1.81 -15.33
C LYS A 179 12.12 2.49 -15.36
N CYS A 180 11.45 2.64 -14.22
CA CYS A 180 10.13 3.25 -14.10
C CYS A 180 10.19 4.79 -14.01
N LEU A 181 11.26 5.36 -13.44
CA LEU A 181 11.36 6.80 -13.13
C LEU A 181 11.08 7.74 -14.31
N PRO A 182 11.46 7.46 -15.58
CA PRO A 182 11.15 8.33 -16.71
C PRO A 182 9.64 8.55 -16.96
N PHE A 183 8.81 7.70 -16.39
CA PHE A 183 7.35 7.74 -16.53
C PHE A 183 6.65 8.29 -15.28
N VAL A 184 7.39 8.72 -14.26
CA VAL A 184 6.87 9.17 -12.97
C VAL A 184 7.08 10.66 -12.82
N ASN A 185 6.03 11.39 -12.39
CA ASN A 185 6.09 12.81 -12.09
C ASN A 185 6.24 13.08 -10.59
N PHE A 186 5.73 12.17 -9.75
CA PHE A 186 5.65 12.39 -8.31
C PHE A 186 5.85 11.08 -7.53
N ILE A 187 6.60 11.12 -6.43
CA ILE A 187 6.82 9.97 -5.55
C ILE A 187 6.53 10.34 -4.10
N PHE A 188 5.66 9.58 -3.46
CA PHE A 188 5.67 9.45 -2.02
C PHE A 188 6.62 8.32 -1.62
N MET A 189 7.64 8.69 -0.88
CA MET A 189 8.71 7.81 -0.44
C MET A 189 8.58 7.50 1.04
N ASP A 190 8.20 6.27 1.35
CA ASP A 190 7.93 5.83 2.72
C ASP A 190 9.19 5.58 3.54
N PHE A 191 9.47 6.45 4.50
CA PHE A 191 10.53 6.28 5.49
C PHE A 191 9.91 5.87 6.83
N LYS A 192 9.94 4.58 7.15
CA LYS A 192 9.18 4.06 8.30
C LYS A 192 9.94 4.17 9.62
N LEU A 193 11.20 3.70 9.65
CA LEU A 193 12.09 3.70 10.81
C LEU A 193 13.54 3.78 10.36
N LEU A 194 14.38 4.51 11.10
CA LEU A 194 15.81 4.64 10.81
C LEU A 194 16.62 3.47 11.39
N ASP A 195 16.34 3.05 12.60
CA ASP A 195 17.03 1.92 13.23
C ASP A 195 16.70 0.61 12.51
N GLU A 196 17.71 -0.13 12.07
CA GLU A 196 17.54 -1.35 11.28
C GLU A 196 16.86 -2.47 12.06
N ALA A 197 17.22 -2.64 13.34
CA ALA A 197 16.66 -3.71 14.18
C ALA A 197 15.17 -3.47 14.45
N GLU A 198 14.80 -2.24 14.79
CA GLU A 198 13.41 -1.83 14.98
C GLU A 198 12.64 -1.89 13.64
N HIS A 199 13.24 -1.45 12.53
CA HIS A 199 12.62 -1.58 11.22
C HIS A 199 12.30 -3.05 10.90
N LYS A 200 13.27 -3.94 11.06
CA LYS A 200 13.08 -5.38 10.82
C LYS A 200 12.04 -5.99 11.76
N LYS A 201 12.04 -5.60 13.02
CA LYS A 201 11.06 -6.06 14.02
C LYS A 201 9.62 -5.69 13.64
N TYR A 202 9.40 -4.46 13.19
CA TYR A 202 8.05 -3.95 12.92
C TYR A 202 7.58 -4.11 11.48
N THR A 203 8.49 -4.30 10.51
CA THR A 203 8.13 -4.40 9.09
C THR A 203 8.51 -5.73 8.45
N GLY A 204 9.27 -6.57 9.17
CA GLY A 204 9.70 -7.90 8.70
C GLY A 204 10.99 -7.89 7.88
N VAL A 205 11.50 -6.73 7.45
CA VAL A 205 12.71 -6.62 6.59
C VAL A 205 13.69 -5.57 7.10
N SER A 206 14.98 -5.68 6.72
CA SER A 206 15.97 -4.62 6.92
C SER A 206 15.64 -3.38 6.07
N ASN A 207 16.00 -2.19 6.55
CA ASN A 207 15.83 -0.94 5.83
C ASN A 207 17.05 -0.57 4.95
N GLN A 208 18.14 -1.32 4.96
CA GLN A 208 19.38 -0.97 4.25
C GLN A 208 19.14 -0.71 2.77
N LEU A 209 18.45 -1.63 2.07
CA LEU A 209 18.12 -1.47 0.66
C LEU A 209 17.22 -0.24 0.42
N ILE A 210 16.29 0.04 1.32
CA ILE A 210 15.41 1.21 1.27
C ILE A 210 16.24 2.48 1.35
N LEU A 211 17.10 2.61 2.35
CA LEU A 211 17.94 3.78 2.57
C LEU A 211 18.94 4.02 1.42
N GLU A 212 19.49 2.95 0.85
CA GLU A 212 20.32 3.05 -0.35
C GLU A 212 19.54 3.57 -1.56
N ASN A 213 18.32 3.06 -1.78
CA ASN A 213 17.47 3.50 -2.89
C ASN A 213 16.97 4.94 -2.71
N MET A 214 16.71 5.38 -1.47
CA MET A 214 16.39 6.77 -1.17
C MET A 214 17.51 7.71 -1.58
N LYS A 215 18.78 7.37 -1.29
CA LYS A 215 19.94 8.15 -1.71
C LYS A 215 20.05 8.22 -3.23
N LYS A 216 19.94 7.07 -3.91
CA LYS A 216 19.97 7.01 -5.39
C LYS A 216 18.84 7.82 -6.02
N LEU A 217 17.65 7.82 -5.41
CA LEU A 217 16.51 8.61 -5.89
C LEU A 217 16.74 10.11 -5.69
N SER A 218 17.36 10.53 -4.57
CA SER A 218 17.79 11.92 -4.39
C SER A 218 18.82 12.33 -5.44
N ASP A 219 19.79 11.47 -5.73
CA ASP A 219 20.77 11.73 -6.78
C ASP A 219 20.13 11.80 -8.18
N TYR A 220 19.17 10.94 -8.47
CA TYR A 220 18.41 10.97 -9.73
C TYR A 220 17.69 12.30 -9.93
N LYS A 221 17.06 12.84 -8.87
CA LYS A 221 16.34 14.12 -8.89
C LYS A 221 17.21 15.31 -9.32
N LYS A 222 18.53 15.28 -9.08
CA LYS A 222 19.45 16.38 -9.48
C LYS A 222 19.36 16.73 -10.97
N ASN A 223 19.08 15.74 -11.80
CA ASN A 223 19.11 15.88 -13.26
C ASN A 223 17.73 15.63 -13.91
N HIS A 224 16.68 15.41 -13.11
CA HIS A 224 15.37 15.05 -13.61
C HIS A 224 14.27 15.81 -12.85
N GLU A 225 13.25 16.24 -13.59
CA GLU A 225 12.06 16.86 -13.01
C GLU A 225 11.13 15.79 -12.43
N ILE A 226 11.25 15.56 -11.14
CA ILE A 226 10.39 14.66 -10.37
C ILE A 226 10.17 15.25 -8.98
N ASP A 227 8.94 15.27 -8.53
CA ASP A 227 8.62 15.70 -7.17
C ASP A 227 8.65 14.49 -6.21
N ILE A 228 9.28 14.69 -5.06
CA ILE A 228 9.47 13.62 -4.07
C ILE A 228 9.13 14.15 -2.70
N VAL A 229 8.23 13.47 -2.03
CA VAL A 229 7.85 13.72 -0.63
C VAL A 229 8.23 12.51 0.21
N VAL A 230 9.01 12.72 1.24
CA VAL A 230 9.23 11.68 2.27
C VAL A 230 7.96 11.56 3.11
N ARG A 231 7.54 10.33 3.42
CA ARG A 231 6.42 10.06 4.32
C ARG A 231 6.83 9.15 5.47
N THR A 232 6.43 9.50 6.70
CA THR A 232 6.60 8.63 7.87
C THR A 232 5.28 8.44 8.58
N PRO A 233 4.77 7.21 8.66
CA PRO A 233 3.63 6.91 9.52
C PRO A 233 4.05 7.01 10.99
N ILE A 234 3.34 7.81 11.77
CA ILE A 234 3.59 8.00 13.19
C ILE A 234 2.82 6.97 13.97
N ILE A 235 3.54 5.98 14.48
CA ILE A 235 2.99 4.83 15.19
C ILE A 235 3.26 5.00 16.69
N PRO A 236 2.22 5.17 17.52
CA PRO A 236 2.39 5.33 18.96
C PRO A 236 3.21 4.21 19.59
N LYS A 237 4.10 4.58 20.52
CA LYS A 237 5.05 3.68 21.19
C LYS A 237 6.11 3.03 20.28
N VAL A 238 6.21 3.43 19.02
CA VAL A 238 7.22 2.93 18.08
C VAL A 238 8.12 4.06 17.59
N ASN A 239 7.56 5.12 17.05
CA ASN A 239 8.31 6.24 16.49
C ASN A 239 7.64 7.60 16.75
N ASP A 240 6.76 7.70 17.75
CA ASP A 240 6.00 8.92 18.07
C ASP A 240 6.72 9.85 19.06
N ASP A 241 8.01 9.66 19.26
CA ASP A 241 8.81 10.53 20.11
C ASP A 241 9.64 11.53 19.30
N VAL A 242 9.96 12.67 19.94
CA VAL A 242 10.68 13.80 19.32
C VAL A 242 12.08 13.39 18.87
N GLU A 243 12.78 12.56 19.66
CA GLU A 243 14.16 12.15 19.36
C GLU A 243 14.22 11.29 18.09
N THR A 244 13.28 10.38 17.91
CA THR A 244 13.19 9.53 16.73
C THR A 244 12.96 10.37 15.47
N ILE A 245 12.01 11.33 15.51
CA ILE A 245 11.76 12.20 14.36
C ILE A 245 12.94 13.16 14.09
N HIS A 246 13.59 13.65 15.14
CA HIS A 246 14.83 14.44 15.02
C HIS A 246 15.91 13.67 14.23
N LYS A 247 16.20 12.43 14.63
CA LYS A 247 17.18 11.57 13.95
C LYS A 247 16.82 11.29 12.48
N ILE A 248 15.53 11.11 12.20
CA ILE A 248 15.07 10.93 10.81
C ILE A 248 15.29 12.21 10.01
N CYS A 249 14.98 13.39 10.57
CA CYS A 249 15.21 14.67 9.91
C CYS A 249 16.70 14.92 9.66
N ASP A 250 17.57 14.64 10.64
CA ASP A 250 19.03 14.73 10.45
C ASP A 250 19.48 13.87 9.28
N TRP A 251 19.02 12.59 9.26
CA TRP A 251 19.38 11.66 8.21
C TRP A 251 18.89 12.13 6.83
N ILE A 252 17.67 12.67 6.73
CA ILE A 252 17.12 13.22 5.48
C ILE A 252 17.99 14.38 4.98
N VAL A 253 18.27 15.34 5.85
CA VAL A 253 19.08 16.54 5.48
C VAL A 253 20.49 16.16 5.03
N GLU A 254 21.12 15.20 5.71
CA GLU A 254 22.47 14.73 5.40
C GLU A 254 22.55 13.91 4.11
N ASN A 255 21.56 13.04 3.87
CA ASN A 255 21.64 12.00 2.84
C ASN A 255 20.76 12.25 1.61
N LEU A 256 19.77 13.16 1.68
CA LEU A 256 18.80 13.44 0.62
C LEU A 256 18.78 14.95 0.28
N PRO A 257 19.89 15.56 -0.17
CA PRO A 257 19.99 17.02 -0.31
C PRO A 257 19.01 17.63 -1.32
N GLU A 258 18.51 16.86 -2.27
CA GLU A 258 17.55 17.30 -3.29
C GLU A 258 16.08 17.19 -2.85
N ILE A 259 15.82 16.61 -1.67
CA ILE A 259 14.47 16.35 -1.17
C ILE A 259 14.24 17.24 0.05
N ARG A 260 13.21 18.07 0.00
CA ARG A 260 12.88 19.02 1.05
C ARG A 260 11.51 18.79 1.69
N GLU A 261 10.61 18.11 1.00
CA GLU A 261 9.25 17.90 1.46
C GLU A 261 9.16 16.63 2.32
N TYR A 262 8.58 16.79 3.49
CA TYR A 262 8.38 15.69 4.45
C TYR A 262 6.99 15.75 5.06
N GLN A 263 6.29 14.63 5.09
CA GLN A 263 4.94 14.48 5.64
C GLN A 263 4.91 13.43 6.74
N LEU A 264 4.38 13.78 7.89
CA LEU A 264 4.05 12.81 8.94
C LEU A 264 2.60 12.37 8.78
N LEU A 265 2.37 11.06 8.73
CA LEU A 265 1.05 10.48 8.62
C LEU A 265 0.59 9.96 9.99
N PRO A 266 -0.47 10.49 10.60
CA PRO A 266 -0.95 9.96 11.86
C PRO A 266 -1.45 8.53 11.69
N TYR A 267 -1.05 7.63 12.60
CA TYR A 267 -1.62 6.29 12.68
C TYR A 267 -3.15 6.36 12.78
N HIS A 268 -3.83 5.45 12.09
CA HIS A 268 -5.27 5.28 12.17
C HIS A 268 -5.67 3.80 12.26
N ARG A 269 -6.87 3.54 12.79
CA ARG A 269 -7.36 2.18 13.06
C ARG A 269 -8.14 1.53 11.91
N LEU A 270 -8.19 2.16 10.72
CA LEU A 270 -9.03 1.72 9.59
C LEU A 270 -8.66 0.33 9.05
N GLY A 271 -7.38 -0.07 9.17
CA GLY A 271 -6.92 -1.40 8.77
C GLY A 271 -7.34 -2.53 9.73
N ARG A 272 -7.64 -2.22 11.01
CA ARG A 272 -7.81 -3.24 12.06
C ARG A 272 -8.84 -4.31 11.73
N GLY A 273 -10.02 -3.91 11.24
CA GLY A 273 -11.08 -4.85 10.87
C GLY A 273 -10.75 -5.72 9.66
N LYS A 274 -9.90 -5.24 8.78
CA LYS A 274 -9.53 -5.96 7.56
C LYS A 274 -8.72 -7.24 7.82
N TYR A 275 -7.92 -7.24 8.91
CA TYR A 275 -7.13 -8.42 9.30
C TYR A 275 -8.02 -9.62 9.61
N ALA A 276 -9.07 -9.43 10.41
CA ALA A 276 -10.01 -10.49 10.74
C ALA A 276 -10.67 -11.08 9.49
N ASN A 277 -11.00 -10.22 8.51
CA ASN A 277 -11.65 -10.65 7.28
C ASN A 277 -10.79 -11.60 6.44
N ILE A 278 -9.46 -11.52 6.54
CA ILE A 278 -8.51 -12.38 5.81
C ILE A 278 -7.84 -13.42 6.71
N GLY A 279 -8.42 -13.68 7.90
CA GLY A 279 -7.91 -14.66 8.85
C GLY A 279 -6.58 -14.33 9.48
N LYS A 280 -6.23 -13.05 9.55
CA LYS A 280 -5.02 -12.55 10.22
C LYS A 280 -5.37 -11.89 11.55
N LYS A 281 -4.44 -11.96 12.50
CA LYS A 281 -4.52 -11.21 13.75
C LYS A 281 -3.87 -9.85 13.59
N TYR A 282 -4.54 -8.81 14.09
CA TYR A 282 -3.94 -7.49 14.20
C TYR A 282 -3.15 -7.40 15.51
N GLU A 283 -1.84 -7.19 15.42
CA GLU A 283 -0.94 -7.24 16.59
C GLU A 283 -0.97 -5.96 17.45
N MET A 284 -1.35 -4.82 16.85
CA MET A 284 -1.26 -3.50 17.50
C MET A 284 -2.62 -3.02 18.04
N THR A 285 -3.30 -3.86 18.81
CA THR A 285 -4.68 -3.61 19.28
C THR A 285 -4.81 -2.45 20.25
N GLU A 286 -3.76 -2.18 21.05
CA GLU A 286 -3.73 -1.20 22.15
C GLU A 286 -3.34 0.22 21.72
N LEU A 287 -3.06 0.44 20.41
CA LEU A 287 -2.61 1.75 19.95
C LEU A 287 -3.77 2.72 19.80
N GLU A 288 -3.54 3.94 20.27
CA GLU A 288 -4.45 5.08 20.07
C GLU A 288 -3.97 5.95 18.90
N VAL A 289 -4.88 6.72 18.32
CA VAL A 289 -4.53 7.70 17.29
C VAL A 289 -3.73 8.84 17.95
N PRO A 290 -2.58 9.26 17.38
CA PRO A 290 -1.84 10.40 17.91
C PRO A 290 -2.71 11.65 17.96
N SER A 291 -2.63 12.42 19.05
CA SER A 291 -3.35 13.69 19.15
C SER A 291 -2.79 14.75 18.19
N GLU A 292 -3.62 15.71 17.81
CA GLU A 292 -3.16 16.84 16.98
C GLU A 292 -1.99 17.60 17.63
N SER A 293 -2.01 17.75 18.95
CA SER A 293 -0.91 18.40 19.68
C SER A 293 0.38 17.61 19.56
N LYS A 294 0.32 16.27 19.59
CA LYS A 294 1.47 15.40 19.38
C LYS A 294 2.01 15.51 17.95
N MET A 295 1.12 15.48 16.95
CA MET A 295 1.53 15.65 15.55
C MET A 295 2.22 17.00 15.33
N LYS A 296 1.64 18.10 15.86
CA LYS A 296 2.26 19.44 15.79
C LYS A 296 3.61 19.53 16.52
N GLU A 297 3.79 18.80 17.62
CA GLU A 297 5.08 18.70 18.32
C GLU A 297 6.15 18.08 17.41
N LEU A 298 5.80 17.00 16.74
CA LEU A 298 6.69 16.27 15.83
C LEU A 298 6.97 17.08 14.54
N GLU A 299 5.98 17.74 13.98
CA GLU A 299 6.12 18.60 12.80
C GLU A 299 7.11 19.75 13.03
N LYS A 300 7.23 20.27 14.26
CA LYS A 300 8.26 21.27 14.60
C LYS A 300 9.69 20.79 14.38
N GLN A 301 9.93 19.46 14.42
CA GLN A 301 11.26 18.93 14.10
C GLN A 301 11.56 19.10 12.61
N ILE A 302 10.57 18.91 11.74
CA ILE A 302 10.68 19.12 10.29
C ILE A 302 11.13 20.56 10.01
N GLU A 303 10.42 21.54 10.58
CA GLU A 303 10.71 22.97 10.43
C GLU A 303 12.09 23.35 10.97
N ARG A 304 12.51 22.81 12.14
CA ARG A 304 13.81 23.06 12.75
C ARG A 304 14.99 22.60 11.89
N HIS A 305 14.78 21.59 11.04
CA HIS A 305 15.82 21.09 10.12
C HIS A 305 15.75 21.76 8.73
N GLY A 306 14.91 22.78 8.55
CA GLY A 306 14.75 23.48 7.27
C GLY A 306 14.04 22.63 6.20
N LEU A 307 13.35 21.57 6.60
CA LEU A 307 12.48 20.80 5.74
C LEU A 307 11.09 21.46 5.66
N ILE A 308 10.34 21.13 4.62
CA ILE A 308 9.01 21.68 4.34
C ILE A 308 7.96 20.64 4.72
N ILE A 309 6.99 21.04 5.56
CA ILE A 309 5.86 20.17 5.87
C ILE A 309 4.95 20.07 4.64
N ALA A 310 4.93 18.89 4.03
CA ALA A 310 4.04 18.61 2.90
C ALA A 310 2.61 18.32 3.39
N LYS A 311 1.62 18.79 2.62
CA LYS A 311 0.18 18.58 2.90
C LYS A 311 -0.50 18.15 1.60
N TYR A 312 -0.82 16.87 1.51
CA TYR A 312 -1.53 16.26 0.41
C TYR A 312 -2.77 15.55 0.90
#